data_614c9a62dfe180c15de204bc50c9e065
#
_entry.id   614c9a62dfe180c15de204bc50c9e065
#
_cell.length_a   1.000
_cell.length_b   1.000
_cell.length_c   1.000
_cell.angle_alpha   90.00
_cell.angle_beta   90.00
_cell.angle_gamma   90.00
#
_symmetry.space_group_name_H-M   'P 1'
#
loop_
_entity.id
_entity.type
_entity.pdbx_description
1 polymer ?
#
loop_
_entity_poly.entity_id
_entity_poly.type
_entity_poly.pdbx_seq_one_letter_code
_entity_poly.pdbx_strand_id
1 'polypeptide(L)' 'NIILAYYLNSGTNNFYPVWYIYAESGSPYICINAQTGELVS' A
#
# COMPACT_ATOMS: atom_id res chain seq x y z
N ASN A 1 9.04 9.06 2.27
CA ASN A 1 7.64 9.46 2.53
C ASN A 1 6.76 8.24 2.72
N ILE A 2 5.85 8.33 3.68
CA ILE A 2 4.91 7.26 3.98
C ILE A 2 3.51 7.87 3.97
N ILE A 3 2.62 7.23 3.22
CA ILE A 3 1.23 7.68 3.12
C ILE A 3 0.31 6.51 3.45
N LEU A 4 -0.69 6.76 4.28
CA LEU A 4 -1.76 5.82 4.51
C LEU A 4 -2.81 5.99 3.42
N ALA A 5 -3.17 4.91 2.76
CA ALA A 5 -4.14 4.93 1.67
C ALA A 5 -4.99 3.66 1.71
N TYR A 6 -5.98 3.61 0.82
CA TYR A 6 -6.79 2.40 0.66
C TYR A 6 -6.51 1.78 -0.70
N TYR A 7 -6.46 0.47 -0.71
CA TYR A 7 -6.21 -0.32 -1.90
C TYR A 7 -7.40 -1.24 -2.15
N LEU A 8 -7.86 -1.29 -3.39
CA LEU A 8 -8.98 -2.15 -3.75
C LEU A 8 -8.50 -3.57 -3.97
N ASN A 9 -9.09 -4.52 -3.24
CA ASN A 9 -8.89 -5.94 -3.51
C ASN A 9 -9.92 -6.37 -4.54
N SER A 10 -9.48 -6.60 -5.77
CA SER A 10 -10.38 -6.94 -6.86
C SER A 10 -11.03 -8.33 -6.70
N GLY A 11 -10.40 -9.20 -5.93
CA GLY A 11 -10.96 -10.53 -5.68
C GLY A 11 -12.17 -10.51 -4.78
N THR A 12 -12.23 -9.58 -3.82
CA THR A 12 -13.34 -9.45 -2.87
C THR A 12 -14.14 -8.19 -3.09
N ASN A 13 -13.65 -7.28 -3.93
CA ASN A 13 -14.24 -5.98 -4.18
C ASN A 13 -14.33 -5.09 -2.92
N ASN A 14 -13.41 -5.29 -1.98
CA ASN A 14 -13.31 -4.52 -0.75
C ASN A 14 -12.03 -3.71 -0.73
N PHE A 15 -12.08 -2.55 -0.07
CA PHE A 15 -10.89 -1.76 0.19
C PHE A 15 -10.24 -2.22 1.49
N TYR A 16 -8.92 -2.06 1.58
CA TYR A 16 -8.19 -2.30 2.81
C TYR A 16 -7.08 -1.26 2.94
N PRO A 17 -6.66 -0.92 4.18
CA PRO A 17 -5.64 0.10 4.38
C PRO A 17 -4.26 -0.42 4.01
N VAL A 18 -3.47 0.43 3.39
CA VAL A 18 -2.09 0.13 3.03
C VAL A 18 -1.19 1.30 3.37
N TRP A 19 0.09 1.00 3.58
CA TRP A 19 1.13 2.00 3.68
C TRP A 19 1.86 2.09 2.35
N TYR A 20 1.83 3.26 1.72
CA TYR A 20 2.67 3.55 0.57
C TYR A 20 3.95 4.20 1.06
N ILE A 21 5.07 3.59 0.72
CA ILE A 21 6.40 4.08 1.08
C ILE A 21 7.16 4.38 -0.20
N TYR A 22 7.62 5.61 -0.35
CA TYR A 22 8.36 5.99 -1.55
C TYR A 22 9.45 7.00 -1.21
N ALA A 23 10.51 7.00 -2.04
CA ALA A 23 11.61 7.92 -1.88
C ALA A 23 11.30 9.28 -2.50
N GLU A 24 11.98 10.31 -2.02
CA GLU A 24 11.84 11.66 -2.57
C GLU A 24 12.22 11.74 -4.04
N SER A 25 13.11 10.88 -4.47
CA SER A 25 13.59 10.83 -5.84
C SER A 25 12.58 10.27 -6.83
N GLY A 26 11.41 9.85 -6.36
CA GLY A 26 10.43 9.23 -7.24
C GLY A 26 10.69 7.77 -7.52
N SER A 27 11.50 7.12 -6.69
CA SER A 27 11.74 5.68 -6.79
C SER A 27 10.46 4.88 -6.66
N PRO A 28 10.43 3.63 -7.12
CA PRO A 28 9.23 2.80 -7.06
C PRO A 28 8.65 2.71 -5.65
N TYR A 29 7.34 2.64 -5.58
CA TYR A 29 6.64 2.50 -4.33
C TYR A 29 6.82 1.11 -3.74
N ILE A 30 6.85 1.08 -2.42
CA ILE A 30 6.61 -0.13 -1.66
C ILE A 30 5.23 0.01 -1.05
N CYS A 31 4.37 -0.97 -1.26
CA CYS A 31 3.01 -0.95 -0.74
C CYS A 31 2.84 -2.10 0.24
N ILE A 32 2.52 -1.79 1.48
CA ILE A 32 2.41 -2.78 2.55
C ILE A 32 1.00 -2.75 3.11
N ASN A 33 0.41 -3.93 3.27
CA ASN A 33 -0.89 -4.07 3.90
C ASN A 33 -0.79 -3.63 5.36
N ALA A 34 -1.54 -2.59 5.75
CA ALA A 34 -1.44 -2.03 7.09
C ALA A 34 -2.10 -2.92 8.16
N GLN A 35 -2.90 -3.90 7.75
CA GLN A 35 -3.53 -4.82 8.68
C GLN A 35 -2.65 -6.03 8.98
N THR A 36 -1.94 -6.53 7.99
CA THR A 36 -1.18 -7.78 8.12
C THR A 36 0.32 -7.56 8.10
N GLY A 37 0.80 -6.44 7.59
CA GLY A 37 2.22 -6.17 7.42
C GLY A 37 2.81 -6.82 6.18
N GLU A 38 2.00 -7.46 5.36
CA GLU A 38 2.49 -8.13 4.16
C GLU A 38 2.72 -7.16 3.01
N LEU A 39 3.70 -7.48 2.18
CA LEU A 39 3.98 -6.71 0.98
C LEU A 39 2.85 -6.92 -0.03
N VAL A 40 2.29 -5.82 -0.53
CA VAL A 40 1.23 -5.85 -1.54
C VAL A 40 1.83 -5.75 -2.95
N SER A 41 2.77 -4.85 -3.11
CA SER A 41 3.46 -4.69 -4.39
C SER A 41 4.78 -3.96 -4.26
#